data_c0f75d96d94447693a650979f9c92b7a
#
_entry.id   c0f75d96d94447693a650979f9c92b7a
#
_cell.length_a   1.000
_cell.length_b   1.000
_cell.length_c   1.000
_cell.angle_alpha   90.00
_cell.angle_beta   90.00
_cell.angle_gamma   90.00
#
_symmetry.space_group_name_H-M   'P 1'
#
loop_
_entity.id
_entity.type
_entity.pdbx_description
1 polymer ?
#
loop_
_entity_poly.entity_id
_entity_poly.type
_entity_poly.pdbx_seq_one_letter_code
_entity_poly.pdbx_strand_id
1 'polypeptide(L)'
;SLLEDVGLRVERVDPDPAVIRADPDWPGEEMPRTTLPVVIGRAGRGGGRRIILSGHLDVVPPGDPATWTADPWGGTIHDGRLYGRGACDMKGGVVAILAAVRALQADGTLAALDGELLVVLVPSEEDGGQGTLAAIRAGATADMAVITEPSNLDVVVAHAGAITFGLTVPGRAAHAS
;
A
#
# COMPACT_ATOMS: atom_id res chain seq x y z
N SER A 1 -15.22 10.56 0.38
CA SER A 1 -13.84 10.13 0.76
C SER A 1 -12.81 10.97 0.04
N LEU A 2 -11.55 10.98 0.51
CA LEU A 2 -10.48 11.74 -0.14
C LEU A 2 -10.31 11.40 -1.62
N LEU A 3 -10.57 10.16 -2.02
CA LEU A 3 -10.53 9.76 -3.43
C LEU A 3 -11.68 10.35 -4.25
N GLU A 4 -12.89 10.41 -3.70
CA GLU A 4 -14.04 11.06 -4.35
C GLU A 4 -13.82 12.58 -4.46
N ASP A 5 -13.24 13.20 -3.43
CA ASP A 5 -12.95 14.63 -3.40
C ASP A 5 -11.96 15.06 -4.51
N VAL A 6 -11.15 14.13 -5.01
CA VAL A 6 -10.25 14.34 -6.16
C VAL A 6 -10.82 13.79 -7.47
N GLY A 7 -12.13 13.51 -7.54
CA GLY A 7 -12.84 13.19 -8.78
C GLY A 7 -12.81 11.73 -9.21
N LEU A 8 -12.42 10.80 -8.35
CA LEU A 8 -12.44 9.38 -8.66
C LEU A 8 -13.79 8.73 -8.30
N ARG A 9 -14.21 7.77 -9.09
CA ARG A 9 -15.26 6.82 -8.71
C ARG A 9 -14.65 5.78 -7.79
N VAL A 10 -15.19 5.62 -6.58
CA VAL A 10 -14.60 4.78 -5.54
C VAL A 10 -15.39 3.49 -5.36
N GLU A 11 -14.68 2.39 -5.35
CA GLU A 11 -15.17 1.06 -5.01
C GLU A 11 -14.39 0.55 -3.79
N ARG A 12 -15.09 -0.07 -2.84
CA ARG A 12 -14.49 -0.82 -1.74
C ARG A 12 -14.74 -2.30 -1.95
N VAL A 13 -13.69 -3.08 -1.98
CA VAL A 13 -13.72 -4.54 -2.04
C VAL A 13 -13.16 -5.08 -0.72
N ASP A 14 -13.89 -5.98 -0.09
CA ASP A 14 -13.48 -6.58 1.19
C ASP A 14 -13.74 -8.11 1.09
N PRO A 15 -12.88 -8.85 0.37
CA PRO A 15 -13.05 -10.29 0.22
C PRO A 15 -12.83 -10.99 1.55
N ASP A 16 -13.46 -12.14 1.71
CA ASP A 16 -13.17 -13.02 2.84
C ASP A 16 -11.68 -13.44 2.80
N PRO A 17 -10.91 -13.16 3.85
CA PRO A 17 -9.50 -13.57 3.91
C PRO A 17 -9.29 -15.07 3.70
N ALA A 18 -10.25 -15.92 4.04
CA ALA A 18 -10.16 -17.34 3.79
C ALA A 18 -10.15 -17.69 2.29
N VAL A 19 -10.84 -16.90 1.46
CA VAL A 19 -10.82 -17.04 -0.01
C VAL A 19 -9.45 -16.65 -0.56
N ILE A 20 -8.87 -15.58 -0.04
CA ILE A 20 -7.52 -15.13 -0.45
C ILE A 20 -6.45 -16.13 -0.02
N ARG A 21 -6.55 -16.72 1.19
CA ARG A 21 -5.63 -17.78 1.65
C ARG A 21 -5.70 -19.06 0.80
N ALA A 22 -6.83 -19.35 0.21
CA ALA A 22 -7.01 -20.51 -0.67
C ALA A 22 -6.54 -20.26 -2.11
N ASP A 23 -6.14 -19.05 -2.45
CA ASP A 23 -5.65 -18.70 -3.77
C ASP A 23 -4.28 -19.33 -4.04
N PRO A 24 -4.02 -19.92 -5.24
CA PRO A 24 -2.73 -20.52 -5.56
C PRO A 24 -1.56 -19.52 -5.56
N ASP A 25 -1.83 -18.24 -5.74
CA ASP A 25 -0.83 -17.18 -5.69
C ASP A 25 -0.76 -16.49 -4.31
N TRP A 26 -1.33 -17.12 -3.28
CA TRP A 26 -1.29 -16.54 -1.94
C TRP A 26 0.15 -16.32 -1.45
N PRO A 27 0.51 -15.07 -1.09
CA PRO A 27 1.89 -14.73 -0.75
C PRO A 27 2.31 -15.13 0.67
N GLY A 28 1.37 -15.61 1.48
CA GLY A 28 1.55 -15.82 2.91
C GLY A 28 0.96 -14.70 3.75
N GLU A 29 1.03 -14.85 5.05
CA GLU A 29 0.69 -13.82 6.04
C GLU A 29 1.58 -13.96 7.28
N GLU A 30 2.02 -12.85 7.84
CA GLU A 30 2.73 -12.84 9.13
C GLU A 30 1.75 -12.67 10.30
N MET A 31 0.60 -12.04 10.02
CA MET A 31 -0.48 -11.85 11.00
C MET A 31 -1.83 -12.23 10.42
N PRO A 32 -2.66 -13.04 11.12
CA PRO A 32 -3.99 -13.39 10.66
C PRO A 32 -4.87 -12.14 10.51
N ARG A 33 -5.49 -11.99 9.35
CA ARG A 33 -6.45 -10.92 9.05
C ARG A 33 -7.88 -11.45 9.08
N THR A 34 -8.79 -10.65 9.62
CA THR A 34 -10.24 -10.92 9.60
C THR A 34 -10.97 -10.13 8.52
N THR A 35 -10.33 -9.10 7.96
CA THR A 35 -10.84 -8.27 6.86
C THR A 35 -9.68 -7.83 5.96
N LEU A 36 -9.96 -7.61 4.67
CA LEU A 36 -9.00 -7.14 3.68
C LEU A 36 -9.60 -5.99 2.85
N PRO A 37 -9.90 -4.84 3.46
CA PRO A 37 -10.59 -3.74 2.79
C PRO A 37 -9.69 -3.02 1.78
N VAL A 38 -9.78 -3.40 0.53
CA VAL A 38 -9.14 -2.73 -0.60
C VAL A 38 -10.02 -1.57 -1.07
N VAL A 39 -9.41 -0.43 -1.36
CA VAL A 39 -10.10 0.72 -1.94
C VAL A 39 -9.54 1.01 -3.32
N ILE A 40 -10.42 1.05 -4.32
CA ILE A 40 -10.06 1.28 -5.72
C ILE A 40 -10.78 2.54 -6.20
N GLY A 41 -10.02 3.57 -6.54
CA GLY A 41 -10.52 4.77 -7.21
C GLY A 41 -10.26 4.68 -8.71
N ARG A 42 -11.25 5.06 -9.55
CA ARG A 42 -11.14 4.98 -11.00
C ARG A 42 -11.52 6.28 -11.67
N ALA A 43 -10.77 6.67 -12.71
CA ALA A 43 -11.13 7.76 -13.61
C ALA A 43 -10.74 7.43 -15.04
N GLY A 44 -11.31 8.16 -15.99
CA GLY A 44 -11.12 7.96 -17.43
C GLY A 44 -12.26 7.20 -18.10
N ARG A 45 -12.16 7.02 -19.41
CA ARG A 45 -13.17 6.44 -20.29
C ARG A 45 -12.99 4.95 -20.54
N GLY A 46 -11.81 4.40 -20.19
CA GLY A 46 -11.47 2.98 -20.37
C GLY A 46 -11.16 2.55 -21.82
N GLY A 47 -11.01 3.50 -22.74
CA GLY A 47 -10.76 3.20 -24.16
C GLY A 47 -9.29 3.00 -24.53
N GLY A 48 -8.37 3.37 -23.64
CA GLY A 48 -6.93 3.35 -23.89
C GLY A 48 -6.17 2.51 -22.87
N ARG A 49 -4.89 2.87 -22.70
CA ARG A 49 -4.02 2.23 -21.69
C ARG A 49 -4.48 2.52 -20.27
N ARG A 50 -4.14 1.60 -19.39
CA ARG A 50 -4.46 1.68 -17.96
C ARG A 50 -3.19 1.88 -17.15
N ILE A 51 -3.26 2.74 -16.14
CA ILE A 51 -2.19 2.94 -15.17
C ILE A 51 -2.74 2.79 -13.76
N ILE A 52 -1.99 2.10 -12.91
CA ILE A 52 -2.24 2.02 -11.47
C ILE A 52 -1.25 2.94 -10.74
N LEU A 53 -1.77 3.75 -9.81
CA LEU A 53 -1.01 4.35 -8.72
C LEU A 53 -1.38 3.61 -7.44
N SER A 54 -0.43 2.95 -6.80
CA SER A 54 -0.70 2.08 -5.66
C SER A 54 0.06 2.49 -4.41
N GLY A 55 -0.55 2.26 -3.26
CA GLY A 55 0.07 2.40 -1.96
C GLY A 55 -0.67 1.61 -0.90
N HIS A 56 0.02 1.30 0.21
CA HIS A 56 -0.58 0.61 1.33
C HIS A 56 -1.03 1.57 2.44
N LEU A 57 -2.00 1.14 3.23
CA LEU A 57 -2.57 1.91 4.34
C LEU A 57 -2.19 1.35 5.71
N ASP A 58 -1.82 0.09 5.77
CA ASP A 58 -1.33 -0.55 6.98
C ASP A 58 0.07 -0.06 7.35
N VAL A 59 0.52 -0.42 8.51
CA VAL A 59 1.82 -0.02 9.04
C VAL A 59 2.33 -1.10 9.99
N VAL A 60 3.64 -1.27 10.08
CA VAL A 60 4.25 -2.12 11.12
C VAL A 60 4.04 -1.53 12.52
N PRO A 61 4.07 -2.34 13.58
CA PRO A 61 4.01 -1.85 14.96
C PRO A 61 5.08 -0.77 15.23
N PRO A 62 4.81 0.20 16.12
CA PRO A 62 5.75 1.29 16.41
C PRO A 62 7.01 0.81 17.14
N GLY A 63 7.01 -0.42 17.67
CA GLY A 63 8.06 -0.89 18.56
C GLY A 63 7.94 -0.28 19.96
N ASP A 64 9.07 -0.10 20.65
CA ASP A 64 9.08 0.54 21.97
C ASP A 64 8.81 2.06 21.85
N PRO A 65 7.69 2.57 22.39
CA PRO A 65 7.38 4.00 22.34
C PRO A 65 8.46 4.89 22.98
N ALA A 66 9.26 4.37 23.94
CA ALA A 66 10.33 5.12 24.58
C ALA A 66 11.48 5.48 23.63
N THR A 67 11.59 4.83 22.48
CA THR A 67 12.59 5.13 21.46
C THR A 67 12.18 6.26 20.52
N TRP A 68 10.93 6.74 20.62
CA TRP A 68 10.41 7.81 19.78
C TRP A 68 10.64 9.18 20.41
N THR A 69 11.03 10.16 19.62
CA THR A 69 11.15 11.56 20.05
C THR A 69 9.81 12.30 20.05
N ALA A 70 8.77 11.73 19.46
CA ALA A 70 7.39 12.22 19.43
C ALA A 70 6.44 11.01 19.49
N ASP A 71 5.17 11.25 19.83
CA ASP A 71 4.16 10.19 19.80
C ASP A 71 4.09 9.56 18.39
N PRO A 72 4.33 8.24 18.24
CA PRO A 72 4.27 7.58 16.94
C PRO A 72 2.91 7.70 16.24
N TRP A 73 1.84 7.98 16.96
CA TRP A 73 0.49 8.14 16.42
C TRP A 73 0.02 9.61 16.36
N GLY A 74 0.86 10.54 16.82
CA GLY A 74 0.49 11.96 16.99
C GLY A 74 0.53 12.78 15.70
N GLY A 75 1.30 12.36 14.69
CA GLY A 75 1.47 13.14 13.46
C GLY A 75 2.10 14.51 13.70
N THR A 76 3.06 14.61 14.61
CA THR A 76 3.68 15.87 15.02
C THR A 76 4.49 16.49 13.88
N ILE A 77 4.28 17.79 13.64
CA ILE A 77 5.09 18.57 12.68
C ILE A 77 6.11 19.40 13.46
N HIS A 78 7.38 19.18 13.19
CA HIS A 78 8.49 19.94 13.78
C HIS A 78 9.57 20.14 12.72
N ASP A 79 10.10 21.37 12.62
CA ASP A 79 11.14 21.76 11.63
C ASP A 79 10.81 21.34 10.18
N GLY A 80 9.55 21.47 9.77
CA GLY A 80 9.08 21.14 8.43
C GLY A 80 9.01 19.64 8.13
N ARG A 81 9.13 18.77 9.14
CA ARG A 81 9.03 17.31 9.05
C ARG A 81 7.82 16.81 9.81
N LEU A 82 7.13 15.83 9.24
CA LEU A 82 6.04 15.10 9.87
C LEU A 82 6.60 13.82 10.52
N TYR A 83 6.39 13.71 11.84
CA TYR A 83 6.80 12.54 12.63
C TYR A 83 5.60 11.67 12.94
N GLY A 84 5.69 10.38 12.64
CA GLY A 84 4.64 9.41 12.94
C GLY A 84 4.85 8.08 12.23
N ARG A 85 4.35 7.00 12.82
CA ARG A 85 4.35 5.67 12.19
C ARG A 85 3.51 5.72 10.91
N GLY A 86 4.08 5.22 9.80
CA GLY A 86 3.44 5.26 8.48
C GLY A 86 3.55 6.61 7.76
N ALA A 87 4.19 7.63 8.34
CA ALA A 87 4.36 8.93 7.65
C ALA A 87 5.27 8.79 6.43
N CYS A 88 6.40 8.08 6.57
CA CYS A 88 7.32 7.78 5.49
C CYS A 88 6.85 6.55 4.70
N ASP A 89 6.55 5.47 5.38
CA ASP A 89 6.16 4.19 4.84
C ASP A 89 4.69 3.88 5.20
N MET A 90 3.75 4.06 4.21
CA MET A 90 3.99 4.86 3.00
C MET A 90 2.90 5.94 2.78
N LYS A 91 2.30 6.47 3.87
CA LYS A 91 1.21 7.47 3.74
C LYS A 91 1.67 8.77 3.06
N GLY A 92 2.97 9.12 3.15
CA GLY A 92 3.54 10.20 2.36
C GLY A 92 3.39 9.97 0.87
N GLY A 93 3.69 8.75 0.40
CA GLY A 93 3.46 8.33 -0.98
C GLY A 93 1.99 8.35 -1.39
N VAL A 94 1.09 7.90 -0.50
CA VAL A 94 -0.37 7.97 -0.74
C VAL A 94 -0.83 9.42 -0.90
N VAL A 95 -0.32 10.35 -0.08
CA VAL A 95 -0.64 11.77 -0.23
C VAL A 95 -0.10 12.33 -1.55
N ALA A 96 1.09 11.90 -1.99
CA ALA A 96 1.63 12.28 -3.29
C ALA A 96 0.74 11.80 -4.46
N ILE A 97 0.20 10.57 -4.38
CA ILE A 97 -0.80 10.07 -5.34
C ILE A 97 -2.02 11.00 -5.37
N LEU A 98 -2.59 11.33 -4.21
CA LEU A 98 -3.77 12.20 -4.13
C LEU A 98 -3.49 13.60 -4.70
N ALA A 99 -2.30 14.14 -4.43
CA ALA A 99 -1.89 15.45 -4.96
C ALA A 99 -1.75 15.42 -6.49
N ALA A 100 -1.17 14.36 -7.06
CA ALA A 100 -1.06 14.17 -8.50
C ALA A 100 -2.43 14.06 -9.17
N VAL A 101 -3.34 13.25 -8.62
CA VAL A 101 -4.70 13.10 -9.14
C VAL A 101 -5.47 14.41 -9.04
N ARG A 102 -5.32 15.15 -7.94
CA ARG A 102 -5.94 16.48 -7.77
C ARG A 102 -5.44 17.48 -8.82
N ALA A 103 -4.15 17.45 -9.16
CA ALA A 103 -3.60 18.30 -10.21
C ALA A 103 -4.23 17.96 -11.59
N LEU A 104 -4.34 16.66 -11.92
CA LEU A 104 -4.99 16.19 -13.15
C LEU A 104 -6.50 16.50 -13.19
N GLN A 105 -7.15 16.55 -12.05
CA GLN A 105 -8.54 16.98 -11.93
C GLN A 105 -8.67 18.47 -12.21
N ALA A 106 -7.78 19.27 -11.60
CA ALA A 106 -7.85 20.73 -11.66
C ALA A 106 -7.60 21.28 -13.07
N ASP A 107 -6.75 20.66 -13.87
CA ASP A 107 -6.46 21.06 -15.25
C ASP A 107 -7.38 20.41 -16.30
N GLY A 108 -8.33 19.55 -15.87
CA GLY A 108 -9.27 18.86 -16.73
C GLY A 108 -8.74 17.59 -17.42
N THR A 109 -7.47 17.26 -17.25
CA THR A 109 -6.85 16.06 -17.85
C THR A 109 -7.55 14.79 -17.39
N LEU A 110 -7.93 14.71 -16.11
CA LEU A 110 -8.59 13.52 -15.56
C LEU A 110 -9.93 13.21 -16.28
N ALA A 111 -10.71 14.25 -16.59
CA ALA A 111 -11.98 14.11 -17.31
C ALA A 111 -11.81 13.81 -18.81
N ALA A 112 -10.70 14.24 -19.39
CA ALA A 112 -10.37 14.04 -20.80
C ALA A 112 -9.64 12.71 -21.07
N LEU A 113 -9.23 12.00 -20.02
CA LEU A 113 -8.43 10.76 -20.14
C LEU A 113 -9.19 9.69 -20.92
N ASP A 114 -8.65 9.27 -22.05
CA ASP A 114 -9.23 8.22 -22.89
C ASP A 114 -8.97 6.82 -22.28
N GLY A 115 -7.81 6.61 -21.69
CA GLY A 115 -7.48 5.41 -20.93
C GLY A 115 -8.17 5.34 -19.56
N GLU A 116 -7.57 4.63 -18.63
CA GLU A 116 -8.05 4.52 -17.25
C GLU A 116 -6.92 4.74 -16.24
N LEU A 117 -7.15 5.60 -15.28
CA LEU A 117 -6.33 5.74 -14.09
C LEU A 117 -7.02 5.00 -12.93
N LEU A 118 -6.27 4.12 -12.27
CA LEU A 118 -6.67 3.48 -11.04
C LEU A 118 -5.79 3.99 -9.89
N VAL A 119 -6.40 4.33 -8.78
CA VAL A 119 -5.72 4.48 -7.49
C VAL A 119 -6.10 3.29 -6.63
N VAL A 120 -5.13 2.47 -6.26
CA VAL A 120 -5.35 1.22 -5.52
C VAL A 120 -4.69 1.34 -4.15
N LEU A 121 -5.51 1.36 -3.11
CA LEU A 121 -5.05 1.44 -1.72
C LEU A 121 -5.33 0.11 -1.04
N VAL A 122 -4.27 -0.53 -0.56
CA VAL A 122 -4.32 -1.90 -0.04
C VAL A 122 -4.00 -1.96 1.46
N PRO A 123 -4.58 -2.91 2.19
CA PRO A 123 -4.10 -3.35 3.50
C PRO A 123 -3.09 -4.49 3.34
N SER A 124 -2.41 -4.87 4.43
CA SER A 124 -1.61 -6.10 4.51
C SER A 124 -0.48 -6.17 3.48
N GLU A 125 0.15 -5.04 3.18
CA GLU A 125 1.38 -5.01 2.41
C GLU A 125 2.54 -5.44 3.32
N GLU A 126 2.63 -4.85 4.51
CA GLU A 126 3.68 -5.02 5.51
C GLU A 126 3.72 -6.42 6.16
N ASP A 127 2.71 -7.24 5.93
CA ASP A 127 2.59 -8.58 6.51
C ASP A 127 2.27 -9.68 5.47
N GLY A 128 2.67 -9.46 4.20
CA GLY A 128 2.65 -10.50 3.18
C GLY A 128 2.02 -10.12 1.83
N GLY A 129 1.30 -8.98 1.72
CA GLY A 129 0.79 -8.50 0.42
C GLY A 129 -0.58 -9.06 0.01
N GLN A 130 -1.35 -9.63 0.93
CA GLN A 130 -2.68 -10.21 0.65
C GLN A 130 -3.65 -9.18 0.06
N GLY A 131 -3.56 -7.90 0.48
CA GLY A 131 -4.39 -6.82 -0.05
C GLY A 131 -4.12 -6.55 -1.53
N THR A 132 -2.88 -6.64 -1.95
CA THR A 132 -2.51 -6.52 -3.38
C THR A 132 -3.08 -7.68 -4.19
N LEU A 133 -2.97 -8.92 -3.70
CA LEU A 133 -3.60 -10.08 -4.34
C LEU A 133 -5.12 -9.89 -4.45
N ALA A 134 -5.77 -9.44 -3.37
CA ALA A 134 -7.21 -9.15 -3.35
C ALA A 134 -7.59 -8.09 -4.39
N ALA A 135 -6.79 -7.02 -4.53
CA ALA A 135 -7.00 -5.99 -5.55
C ALA A 135 -6.91 -6.57 -6.97
N ILE A 136 -5.92 -7.41 -7.24
CA ILE A 136 -5.74 -8.06 -8.54
C ILE A 136 -6.93 -8.97 -8.85
N ARG A 137 -7.40 -9.76 -7.90
CA ARG A 137 -8.57 -10.63 -8.07
C ARG A 137 -9.87 -9.85 -8.25
N ALA A 138 -9.94 -8.63 -7.71
CA ALA A 138 -11.03 -7.68 -7.98
C ALA A 138 -10.90 -6.94 -9.33
N GLY A 139 -9.91 -7.28 -10.16
CA GLY A 139 -9.73 -6.71 -11.50
C GLY A 139 -8.93 -5.41 -11.53
N ALA A 140 -8.20 -5.07 -10.47
CA ALA A 140 -7.24 -3.96 -10.51
C ALA A 140 -5.98 -4.39 -11.26
N THR A 141 -6.05 -4.36 -12.58
CA THR A 141 -4.94 -4.67 -13.51
C THR A 141 -4.71 -3.51 -14.47
N ALA A 142 -3.48 -3.33 -14.93
CA ALA A 142 -3.11 -2.22 -15.83
C ALA A 142 -1.90 -2.57 -16.68
N ASP A 143 -1.60 -1.71 -17.67
CA ASP A 143 -0.41 -1.82 -18.51
C ASP A 143 0.85 -1.38 -17.76
N MET A 144 0.69 -0.49 -16.76
CA MET A 144 1.78 0.01 -15.91
C MET A 144 1.26 0.26 -14.49
N ALA A 145 2.13 0.04 -13.52
CA ALA A 145 1.88 0.42 -12.13
C ALA A 145 3.04 1.28 -11.60
N VAL A 146 2.69 2.27 -10.78
CA VAL A 146 3.63 3.05 -9.98
C VAL A 146 3.26 2.84 -8.52
N ILE A 147 4.19 2.34 -7.72
CA ILE A 147 4.07 2.13 -6.29
C ILE A 147 4.93 3.19 -5.61
N THR A 148 4.33 3.98 -4.74
CA THR A 148 4.98 5.19 -4.19
C THR A 148 5.68 4.93 -2.85
N GLU A 149 6.43 3.81 -2.79
CA GLU A 149 7.28 3.48 -1.65
C GLU A 149 8.41 4.51 -1.42
N PRO A 150 8.96 4.60 -0.19
CA PRO A 150 9.98 5.57 0.16
C PRO A 150 11.36 5.22 -0.45
N SER A 151 11.50 5.38 -1.75
CA SER A 151 12.72 5.09 -2.53
C SER A 151 13.72 6.26 -2.60
N ASN A 152 13.57 7.29 -1.76
CA ASN A 152 14.33 8.53 -1.82
C ASN A 152 14.23 9.24 -3.20
N LEU A 153 13.06 9.15 -3.85
CA LEU A 153 12.76 9.64 -5.20
C LEU A 153 13.49 8.90 -6.34
N ASP A 154 14.15 7.80 -6.03
CA ASP A 154 14.72 6.93 -7.06
C ASP A 154 13.62 6.10 -7.74
N VAL A 155 13.78 5.86 -9.03
CA VAL A 155 12.90 4.96 -9.79
C VAL A 155 13.47 3.55 -9.71
N VAL A 156 12.85 2.69 -8.91
CA VAL A 156 13.22 1.29 -8.76
C VAL A 156 12.43 0.47 -9.77
N VAL A 157 13.11 -0.10 -10.75
CA VAL A 157 12.49 -0.87 -11.85
C VAL A 157 12.53 -2.38 -11.65
N ALA A 158 13.28 -2.86 -10.68
CA ALA A 158 13.36 -4.26 -10.29
C ALA A 158 13.88 -4.39 -8.87
N HIS A 159 13.44 -5.42 -8.16
CA HIS A 159 13.96 -5.78 -6.82
C HIS A 159 14.09 -7.29 -6.70
N ALA A 160 14.92 -7.75 -5.74
CA ALA A 160 14.96 -9.16 -5.36
C ALA A 160 13.70 -9.55 -4.58
N GLY A 161 13.34 -10.84 -4.62
CA GLY A 161 12.30 -11.37 -3.74
C GLY A 161 12.74 -11.34 -2.28
N ALA A 162 11.78 -11.35 -1.36
CA ALA A 162 11.99 -11.49 0.08
C ALA A 162 11.40 -12.83 0.56
N ILE A 163 12.09 -13.49 1.48
CA ILE A 163 11.63 -14.71 2.13
C ILE A 163 11.78 -14.54 3.63
N THR A 164 10.70 -14.61 4.37
CA THR A 164 10.69 -14.65 5.83
C THR A 164 10.58 -16.10 6.29
N PHE A 165 11.45 -16.53 7.20
CA PHE A 165 11.40 -17.88 7.76
C PHE A 165 11.76 -17.89 9.24
N GLY A 166 11.16 -18.82 9.98
CA GLY A 166 11.50 -19.09 11.37
C GLY A 166 12.45 -20.27 11.48
N LEU A 167 13.53 -20.13 12.29
CA LEU A 167 14.44 -21.21 12.62
C LEU A 167 14.32 -21.57 14.10
N THR A 168 13.95 -22.81 14.38
CA THR A 168 13.95 -23.36 15.73
C THR A 168 15.05 -24.38 15.87
N VAL A 169 16.00 -24.15 16.75
CA VAL A 169 17.09 -25.08 17.05
C VAL A 169 16.81 -25.74 18.41
N PRO A 170 16.29 -26.97 18.44
CA PRO A 170 16.10 -27.70 19.69
C PRO A 170 17.46 -28.14 20.26
N GLY A 171 17.63 -27.98 21.58
CA GLY A 171 18.89 -28.35 22.22
C GLY A 171 18.90 -28.03 23.71
N ARG A 172 20.00 -28.41 24.38
CA ARG A 172 20.31 -27.99 25.75
C ARG A 172 21.30 -26.82 25.69
N ALA A 173 20.97 -25.75 26.39
CA ALA A 173 21.92 -24.67 26.53
C ALA A 173 23.18 -25.17 27.26
N ALA A 174 24.34 -24.93 26.68
CA ALA A 174 25.64 -25.31 27.22
C ALA A 174 26.65 -24.19 26.91
N HIS A 175 27.59 -24.00 27.81
CA HIS A 175 28.74 -23.12 27.56
C HIS A 175 29.77 -23.83 26.69
N ALA A 176 30.47 -23.11 25.82
CA ALA A 176 31.45 -23.66 24.86
C ALA A 176 32.82 -23.94 25.49
N SER A 177 32.96 -23.88 26.84
CA SER A 177 34.21 -24.15 27.56
C SER A 177 34.31 -25.59 28.00
#